data_3abd6710b00c6e455273aeb8006d20a1
#
_entry.id   3abd6710b00c6e455273aeb8006d20a1
#
_cell.length_a   1.000
_cell.length_b   1.000
_cell.length_c   1.000
_cell.angle_alpha   90.00
_cell.angle_beta   90.00
_cell.angle_gamma   90.00
#
_symmetry.space_group_name_H-M   'P 1'
#
loop_
_entity.id
_entity.type
_entity.pdbx_description
1 polymer ?
#
loop_
_entity_poly.entity_id
_entity_poly.type
_entity_poly.pdbx_seq_one_letter_code
_entity_poly.pdbx_strand_id
1 'polypeptide(L)'
;MARVQLQPPGSTLPDRVHMRLSYPERYEKSIISVEYFGRHEGFDDNGNKLDNDWHGYTQNRKYVNHIGQVTSPPFALTWDTSLIPGQAGPMALKALVHFKGSFHYWTDVLDGLAFPAYRNNVELYKCDVLPKPFWSRASKPVTATINLPRNPANAESARLMIRIWDGGEGTVTEHFKINGHPYSITSGSANHDLVFTNVEVNVKHLKAGANTLMLLSDTQHHGIEVLLPGPCLLLRYDKTAKLELD
;
A
#
# COMPACT_ATOMS: atom_id res chain seq x y z
N MET A 1 -21.16 28.78 -10.01
CA MET A 1 -20.30 28.14 -11.03
C MET A 1 -20.38 26.64 -10.82
N ALA A 2 -20.66 25.85 -11.84
CA ALA A 2 -20.58 24.40 -11.74
C ALA A 2 -19.09 24.01 -11.67
N ARG A 3 -18.70 23.36 -10.58
CA ARG A 3 -17.31 22.92 -10.33
C ARG A 3 -17.16 21.45 -10.67
N VAL A 4 -15.93 21.03 -10.95
CA VAL A 4 -15.56 19.61 -10.92
C VAL A 4 -15.35 19.24 -9.45
N GLN A 5 -16.07 18.26 -8.98
CA GLN A 5 -16.05 17.85 -7.56
C GLN A 5 -16.02 16.33 -7.42
N LEU A 6 -15.30 15.85 -6.42
CA LEU A 6 -15.41 14.48 -6.00
C LEU A 6 -16.78 14.27 -5.30
N GLN A 7 -17.53 13.27 -5.73
CA GLN A 7 -18.81 12.94 -5.09
C GLN A 7 -18.55 12.13 -3.82
N PRO A 8 -19.16 12.52 -2.70
CA PRO A 8 -18.97 11.80 -1.45
C PRO A 8 -19.52 10.37 -1.55
N PRO A 9 -18.73 9.37 -1.19
CA PRO A 9 -19.22 7.98 -1.13
C PRO A 9 -20.11 7.70 0.10
N GLY A 10 -20.42 8.71 0.89
CA GLY A 10 -20.98 8.64 2.23
C GLY A 10 -19.91 8.96 3.29
N SER A 11 -20.32 9.20 4.52
CA SER A 11 -19.39 9.46 5.64
C SER A 11 -18.76 8.19 6.21
N THR A 12 -19.42 7.03 6.02
CA THR A 12 -18.92 5.71 6.42
C THR A 12 -18.56 4.91 5.18
N LEU A 13 -17.28 4.54 5.06
CA LEU A 13 -16.73 3.88 3.89
C LEU A 13 -16.87 2.35 4.01
N PRO A 14 -17.56 1.68 3.06
CA PRO A 14 -17.62 0.22 3.01
C PRO A 14 -16.27 -0.37 2.53
N ASP A 15 -16.15 -1.72 2.51
CA ASP A 15 -14.98 -2.41 1.97
C ASP A 15 -14.74 -2.11 0.47
N ARG A 16 -15.77 -1.69 -0.25
CA ARG A 16 -15.69 -1.24 -1.64
C ARG A 16 -16.34 0.12 -1.79
N VAL A 17 -15.52 1.11 -2.09
CA VAL A 17 -15.92 2.51 -2.21
C VAL A 17 -16.01 2.89 -3.68
N HIS A 18 -17.18 3.26 -4.13
CA HIS A 18 -17.36 3.79 -5.48
C HIS A 18 -17.02 5.28 -5.50
N MET A 19 -15.96 5.60 -6.21
CA MET A 19 -15.48 6.97 -6.37
C MET A 19 -15.80 7.50 -7.75
N ARG A 20 -16.35 8.70 -7.83
CA ARG A 20 -16.70 9.36 -9.09
C ARG A 20 -16.62 10.88 -8.95
N LEU A 21 -16.48 11.55 -10.10
CA LEU A 21 -16.61 13.00 -10.18
C LEU A 21 -18.01 13.44 -10.56
N SER A 22 -18.39 14.61 -10.07
CA SER A 22 -19.45 15.44 -10.65
C SER A 22 -18.79 16.57 -11.44
N TYR A 23 -19.16 16.72 -12.69
CA TYR A 23 -18.65 17.77 -13.56
C TYR A 23 -19.71 18.17 -14.61
N PRO A 24 -19.68 19.43 -15.09
CA PRO A 24 -20.50 19.83 -16.22
C PRO A 24 -20.14 19.01 -17.48
N GLU A 25 -21.15 18.55 -18.22
CA GLU A 25 -20.99 17.73 -19.42
C GLU A 25 -20.01 18.36 -20.44
N ARG A 26 -20.02 19.71 -20.56
CA ARG A 26 -19.08 20.43 -21.44
C ARG A 26 -17.59 20.17 -21.15
N TYR A 27 -17.25 19.71 -19.95
CA TYR A 27 -15.85 19.41 -19.57
C TYR A 27 -15.44 17.97 -19.90
N GLU A 28 -16.38 17.07 -20.12
CA GLU A 28 -16.09 15.66 -20.34
C GLU A 28 -15.06 15.44 -21.44
N LYS A 29 -15.25 16.09 -22.59
CA LYS A 29 -14.32 15.99 -23.74
C LYS A 29 -12.95 16.65 -23.49
N SER A 30 -12.83 17.45 -22.45
CA SER A 30 -11.60 18.16 -22.08
C SER A 30 -10.81 17.41 -21.01
N ILE A 31 -11.43 16.52 -20.25
CA ILE A 31 -10.75 15.70 -19.23
C ILE A 31 -9.98 14.60 -19.94
N ILE A 32 -8.71 14.41 -19.58
CA ILE A 32 -7.84 13.35 -20.09
C ILE A 32 -7.82 12.18 -19.11
N SER A 33 -7.67 12.48 -17.83
CA SER A 33 -7.61 11.48 -16.76
C SER A 33 -7.97 12.07 -15.41
N VAL A 34 -8.31 11.20 -14.50
CA VAL A 34 -8.59 11.53 -13.10
C VAL A 34 -7.81 10.56 -12.22
N GLU A 35 -7.11 11.10 -11.24
CA GLU A 35 -6.38 10.34 -10.24
C GLU A 35 -7.02 10.58 -8.86
N TYR A 36 -7.22 9.50 -8.11
CA TYR A 36 -7.87 9.53 -6.80
C TYR A 36 -6.86 9.26 -5.70
N PHE A 37 -6.95 10.02 -4.62
CA PHE A 37 -6.04 9.98 -3.48
C PHE A 37 -6.79 9.91 -2.17
N GLY A 38 -6.27 9.10 -1.24
CA GLY A 38 -6.76 9.04 0.13
C GLY A 38 -5.71 9.50 1.11
N ARG A 39 -6.13 10.20 2.17
CA ARG A 39 -5.32 10.46 3.35
C ARG A 39 -5.84 9.58 4.49
N HIS A 40 -5.04 8.63 4.91
CA HIS A 40 -5.37 7.67 5.94
C HIS A 40 -4.09 7.04 6.50
N GLU A 41 -4.18 6.43 7.67
CA GLU A 41 -3.09 5.60 8.20
C GLU A 41 -2.92 4.35 7.33
N GLY A 42 -1.68 4.00 7.06
CA GLY A 42 -1.35 2.84 6.23
C GLY A 42 0.14 2.67 6.00
N PHE A 43 0.48 1.97 4.95
CA PHE A 43 1.87 1.83 4.52
C PHE A 43 2.38 3.16 3.96
N ASP A 44 3.55 3.60 4.40
CA ASP A 44 4.23 4.80 3.89
C ASP A 44 4.76 4.54 2.46
N ASP A 45 3.88 4.58 1.48
CA ASP A 45 4.17 4.22 0.09
C ASP A 45 5.01 5.27 -0.64
N ASN A 46 5.09 6.48 -0.13
CA ASN A 46 5.92 7.55 -0.70
C ASN A 46 7.28 7.71 0.02
N GLY A 47 7.49 7.05 1.15
CA GLY A 47 8.75 7.02 1.89
C GLY A 47 9.09 8.31 2.63
N ASN A 48 8.10 9.15 2.96
CA ASN A 48 8.29 10.40 3.69
C ASN A 48 8.30 10.24 5.21
N LYS A 49 8.04 9.04 5.73
CA LYS A 49 7.96 8.64 7.14
C LYS A 49 6.67 9.06 7.85
N LEU A 50 5.65 9.41 7.11
CA LEU A 50 4.32 9.72 7.63
C LEU A 50 3.37 8.56 7.33
N ASP A 51 2.72 8.03 8.36
CA ASP A 51 1.76 6.94 8.21
C ASP A 51 0.37 7.45 7.80
N ASN A 52 -0.01 8.64 8.28
CA ASN A 52 -1.24 9.34 7.92
C ASN A 52 -0.94 10.44 6.92
N ASP A 53 -0.92 10.10 5.65
CA ASP A 53 -0.57 10.99 4.55
C ASP A 53 -1.45 10.74 3.33
N TRP A 54 -1.27 11.56 2.29
CA TRP A 54 -1.87 11.35 0.98
C TRP A 54 -1.16 10.20 0.26
N HIS A 55 -1.74 9.01 0.35
CA HIS A 55 -1.21 7.83 -0.31
C HIS A 55 -1.32 7.94 -1.83
N GLY A 56 -0.36 7.33 -2.50
CA GLY A 56 -0.33 7.25 -3.93
C GLY A 56 0.66 8.17 -4.61
N TYR A 57 1.56 8.81 -3.85
CA TYR A 57 2.57 9.67 -4.42
C TYR A 57 3.97 9.24 -3.99
N THR A 58 4.86 8.99 -4.95
CA THR A 58 6.26 8.64 -4.67
C THR A 58 7.18 9.83 -4.87
N GLN A 59 8.39 9.76 -4.28
CA GLN A 59 9.43 10.77 -4.47
C GLN A 59 9.77 11.02 -5.95
N ASN A 60 9.67 10.00 -6.78
CA ASN A 60 9.95 10.06 -8.22
C ASN A 60 8.75 10.48 -9.05
N ARG A 61 7.69 10.99 -8.43
CA ARG A 61 6.43 11.38 -9.08
C ARG A 61 5.74 10.24 -9.85
N LYS A 62 6.14 9.01 -9.60
CA LYS A 62 5.41 7.82 -10.04
C LYS A 62 4.35 7.51 -9.00
N TYR A 63 3.14 7.24 -9.46
CA TYR A 63 2.07 6.82 -8.57
C TYR A 63 2.23 5.35 -8.28
N VAL A 64 2.54 5.05 -7.03
CA VAL A 64 2.62 3.69 -6.53
C VAL A 64 1.55 3.55 -5.47
N ASN A 65 0.69 2.57 -5.63
CA ASN A 65 -0.35 2.25 -4.63
C ASN A 65 -1.29 3.42 -4.28
N HIS A 66 -1.50 4.38 -5.20
CA HIS A 66 -2.59 5.32 -5.07
C HIS A 66 -3.93 4.61 -5.31
N ILE A 67 -5.05 5.27 -4.97
CA ILE A 67 -6.37 4.66 -5.11
C ILE A 67 -6.61 4.21 -6.55
N GLY A 68 -6.26 5.05 -7.52
CA GLY A 68 -6.29 4.66 -8.92
C GLY A 68 -6.41 5.85 -9.87
N GLN A 69 -6.16 5.56 -11.15
CA GLN A 69 -6.30 6.49 -12.26
C GLN A 69 -7.34 5.97 -13.24
N VAL A 70 -8.15 6.87 -13.78
CA VAL A 70 -9.14 6.57 -14.83
C VAL A 70 -8.94 7.52 -15.99
N THR A 71 -8.92 7.00 -17.21
CA THR A 71 -8.64 7.75 -18.45
C THR A 71 -9.84 7.89 -19.38
N SER A 72 -11.01 7.41 -18.96
CA SER A 72 -12.23 7.44 -19.76
C SER A 72 -13.47 7.74 -18.92
N PRO A 73 -14.48 8.44 -19.49
CA PRO A 73 -15.75 8.65 -18.82
C PRO A 73 -16.40 7.32 -18.39
N PRO A 74 -17.15 7.32 -17.30
CA PRO A 74 -17.53 8.43 -16.43
C PRO A 74 -16.45 8.81 -15.38
N PHE A 75 -15.18 8.45 -15.58
CA PHE A 75 -14.07 8.70 -14.67
C PHE A 75 -14.31 8.18 -13.26
N ALA A 76 -14.91 7.01 -13.15
CA ALA A 76 -15.25 6.36 -11.90
C ALA A 76 -14.42 5.11 -11.70
N LEU A 77 -14.10 4.81 -10.44
CA LEU A 77 -13.44 3.56 -10.05
C LEU A 77 -14.01 3.03 -8.74
N THR A 78 -13.71 1.77 -8.46
CA THR A 78 -14.01 1.15 -7.16
C THR A 78 -12.70 0.98 -6.40
N TRP A 79 -12.62 1.64 -5.24
CA TRP A 79 -11.52 1.49 -4.30
C TRP A 79 -11.78 0.32 -3.36
N ASP A 80 -10.87 -0.65 -3.33
CA ASP A 80 -10.91 -1.74 -2.38
C ASP A 80 -10.19 -1.31 -1.10
N THR A 81 -10.96 -1.11 -0.04
CA THR A 81 -10.44 -0.71 1.26
C THR A 81 -10.25 -1.88 2.23
N SER A 82 -10.49 -3.11 1.77
CA SER A 82 -10.58 -4.30 2.63
C SER A 82 -9.32 -4.60 3.45
N LEU A 83 -8.18 -4.10 3.00
CA LEU A 83 -6.86 -4.24 3.66
C LEU A 83 -6.24 -2.90 4.09
N ILE A 84 -7.02 -1.83 4.18
CA ILE A 84 -6.57 -0.62 4.83
C ILE A 84 -6.72 -0.82 6.35
N PRO A 85 -5.70 -0.54 7.15
CA PRO A 85 -5.76 -0.76 8.59
C PRO A 85 -6.82 0.11 9.27
N GLY A 86 -7.23 -0.27 10.46
CA GLY A 86 -8.09 0.55 11.32
C GLY A 86 -7.51 1.95 11.48
N GLN A 87 -8.38 2.96 11.50
CA GLN A 87 -7.99 4.37 11.54
C GLN A 87 -8.22 4.95 12.93
N ALA A 88 -7.21 5.61 13.50
CA ALA A 88 -7.35 6.32 14.77
C ALA A 88 -8.12 7.65 14.60
N GLY A 89 -8.11 8.21 13.40
CA GLY A 89 -8.75 9.48 13.08
C GLY A 89 -9.54 9.45 11.76
N PRO A 90 -10.19 10.56 11.41
CA PRO A 90 -10.94 10.66 10.17
C PRO A 90 -10.02 10.62 8.95
N MET A 91 -10.52 9.98 7.89
CA MET A 91 -9.89 9.94 6.58
C MET A 91 -10.37 11.10 5.71
N ALA A 92 -9.60 11.36 4.64
CA ALA A 92 -9.96 12.35 3.64
C ALA A 92 -9.69 11.81 2.22
N LEU A 93 -10.44 12.34 1.24
CA LEU A 93 -10.30 12.01 -0.18
C LEU A 93 -10.18 13.27 -1.00
N LYS A 94 -9.43 13.21 -2.11
CA LYS A 94 -9.40 14.23 -3.16
C LYS A 94 -9.09 13.59 -4.51
N ALA A 95 -9.30 14.34 -5.58
CA ALA A 95 -8.93 13.91 -6.92
C ALA A 95 -8.10 14.98 -7.64
N LEU A 96 -7.18 14.54 -8.49
CA LEU A 96 -6.45 15.36 -9.44
C LEU A 96 -7.02 15.10 -10.84
N VAL A 97 -7.55 16.13 -11.45
CA VAL A 97 -8.16 16.08 -12.78
C VAL A 97 -7.21 16.70 -13.79
N HIS A 98 -6.85 15.93 -14.81
CA HIS A 98 -5.99 16.36 -15.89
C HIS A 98 -6.84 16.74 -17.10
N PHE A 99 -6.63 17.93 -17.61
CA PHE A 99 -7.32 18.46 -18.77
C PHE A 99 -6.37 18.57 -19.98
N LYS A 100 -6.93 18.63 -21.17
CA LYS A 100 -6.19 18.97 -22.38
C LYS A 100 -5.49 20.32 -22.20
N GLY A 101 -4.31 20.47 -22.81
CA GLY A 101 -3.52 21.71 -22.68
C GLY A 101 -2.69 21.77 -21.39
N SER A 102 -2.40 20.62 -20.76
CA SER A 102 -1.55 20.51 -19.55
C SER A 102 -2.09 21.25 -18.32
N PHE A 103 -3.40 21.49 -18.29
CA PHE A 103 -4.06 22.06 -17.12
C PHE A 103 -4.44 20.97 -16.12
N HIS A 104 -4.16 21.21 -14.84
CA HIS A 104 -4.47 20.31 -13.74
C HIS A 104 -5.33 21.01 -12.70
N TYR A 105 -6.28 20.29 -12.14
CA TYR A 105 -7.20 20.80 -11.12
C TYR A 105 -7.35 19.81 -9.98
N TRP A 106 -7.06 20.25 -8.75
CA TRP A 106 -7.39 19.51 -7.54
C TRP A 106 -8.82 19.80 -7.13
N THR A 107 -9.59 18.77 -6.85
CA THR A 107 -10.92 18.94 -6.24
C THR A 107 -10.80 19.44 -4.81
N ASP A 108 -11.90 19.93 -4.26
CA ASP A 108 -11.99 20.12 -2.82
C ASP A 108 -11.77 18.81 -2.09
N VAL A 109 -11.26 18.90 -0.86
CA VAL A 109 -11.04 17.74 0.01
C VAL A 109 -12.36 17.32 0.63
N LEU A 110 -12.66 16.03 0.59
CA LEU A 110 -13.73 15.42 1.37
C LEU A 110 -13.12 14.90 2.68
N ASP A 111 -13.42 15.56 3.78
CA ASP A 111 -12.95 15.20 5.13
C ASP A 111 -14.03 14.46 5.94
N GLY A 112 -13.64 13.98 7.12
CA GLY A 112 -14.55 13.39 8.10
C GLY A 112 -15.02 11.99 7.74
N LEU A 113 -14.31 11.29 6.86
CA LEU A 113 -14.64 9.94 6.44
C LEU A 113 -14.13 8.91 7.46
N ALA A 114 -14.90 7.87 7.73
CA ALA A 114 -14.55 6.83 8.68
C ALA A 114 -14.89 5.44 8.15
N PHE A 115 -14.19 4.44 8.66
CA PHE A 115 -14.63 3.06 8.50
C PHE A 115 -15.70 2.70 9.54
N PRO A 116 -16.56 1.70 9.25
CA PRO A 116 -17.43 1.13 10.27
C PRO A 116 -16.61 0.56 11.43
N ALA A 117 -17.17 0.54 12.63
CA ALA A 117 -16.45 0.08 13.83
C ALA A 117 -15.86 -1.35 13.73
N TYR A 118 -16.48 -2.23 12.95
CA TYR A 118 -15.97 -3.58 12.73
C TYR A 118 -14.66 -3.64 11.92
N ARG A 119 -14.25 -2.53 11.31
CA ARG A 119 -13.03 -2.47 10.49
C ARG A 119 -11.73 -2.39 11.30
N ASN A 120 -11.80 -2.34 12.62
CA ASN A 120 -10.64 -2.46 13.50
C ASN A 120 -10.00 -3.86 13.48
N ASN A 121 -10.49 -4.76 12.60
CA ASN A 121 -9.93 -6.09 12.39
C ASN A 121 -8.77 -6.14 11.38
N VAL A 122 -8.39 -5.02 10.76
CA VAL A 122 -7.22 -4.93 9.88
C VAL A 122 -6.10 -4.21 10.61
N GLU A 123 -4.97 -4.87 10.75
CA GLU A 123 -3.83 -4.36 11.50
C GLU A 123 -2.58 -4.33 10.62
N LEU A 124 -1.82 -3.23 10.71
CA LEU A 124 -0.52 -3.04 10.06
C LEU A 124 0.60 -3.22 11.07
N TYR A 125 1.46 -4.20 10.82
CA TYR A 125 2.64 -4.48 11.63
C TYR A 125 3.90 -4.07 10.89
N LYS A 126 4.69 -3.18 11.51
CA LYS A 126 5.96 -2.69 10.97
C LYS A 126 7.13 -3.53 11.45
N CYS A 127 8.27 -3.39 10.81
CA CYS A 127 9.51 -3.94 11.34
C CYS A 127 9.85 -3.33 12.69
N ASP A 128 10.18 -4.17 13.68
CA ASP A 128 10.69 -3.74 14.98
C ASP A 128 12.08 -3.11 14.83
N VAL A 129 12.92 -3.76 14.04
CA VAL A 129 14.26 -3.28 13.73
C VAL A 129 14.53 -3.46 12.25
N LEU A 130 14.84 -2.38 11.58
CA LEU A 130 15.30 -2.38 10.19
C LEU A 130 16.83 -2.36 10.17
N PRO A 131 17.51 -3.39 9.59
CA PRO A 131 18.95 -3.38 9.47
C PRO A 131 19.44 -2.20 8.64
N LYS A 132 20.62 -1.67 8.97
CA LYS A 132 21.23 -0.53 8.29
C LYS A 132 22.64 -0.88 7.86
N PRO A 133 22.92 -0.87 6.57
CA PRO A 133 22.01 -0.71 5.43
C PRO A 133 21.15 -1.97 5.21
N PHE A 134 19.96 -1.81 4.62
CA PHE A 134 19.11 -2.93 4.27
C PHE A 134 19.18 -3.22 2.76
N TRP A 135 20.30 -3.71 2.35
CA TRP A 135 20.49 -4.27 1.01
C TRP A 135 21.08 -5.66 1.08
N SER A 136 20.91 -6.46 0.03
CA SER A 136 21.51 -7.78 -0.12
C SER A 136 22.33 -7.85 -1.38
N ARG A 137 23.56 -8.36 -1.25
CA ARG A 137 24.51 -8.60 -2.34
C ARG A 137 25.41 -9.78 -1.99
N ALA A 138 25.91 -10.48 -3.02
CA ALA A 138 27.01 -11.42 -2.89
C ALA A 138 26.86 -12.41 -1.74
N SER A 139 25.75 -13.12 -1.69
CA SER A 139 25.50 -14.18 -0.70
C SER A 139 25.50 -13.71 0.76
N LYS A 140 25.23 -12.43 1.01
CA LYS A 140 25.10 -11.86 2.34
C LYS A 140 23.62 -11.68 2.69
N PRO A 141 22.99 -12.64 3.40
CA PRO A 141 21.60 -12.50 3.79
C PRO A 141 21.44 -11.33 4.77
N VAL A 142 20.37 -10.58 4.58
CA VAL A 142 19.93 -9.53 5.49
C VAL A 142 18.57 -9.91 6.04
N THR A 143 18.38 -9.73 7.33
CA THR A 143 17.12 -10.12 8.00
C THR A 143 16.50 -8.94 8.70
N ALA A 144 15.15 -8.90 8.64
CA ALA A 144 14.31 -8.01 9.43
C ALA A 144 13.34 -8.85 10.25
N THR A 145 12.78 -8.26 11.30
CA THR A 145 11.82 -8.95 12.17
C THR A 145 10.56 -8.10 12.31
N ILE A 146 9.41 -8.75 12.17
CA ILE A 146 8.10 -8.18 12.47
C ILE A 146 7.47 -9.00 13.59
N ASN A 147 7.12 -8.33 14.68
CA ASN A 147 6.44 -8.97 15.80
C ASN A 147 4.92 -8.93 15.62
N LEU A 148 4.27 -10.09 15.71
CA LEU A 148 2.82 -10.22 15.69
C LEU A 148 2.33 -10.53 17.10
N PRO A 149 1.79 -9.56 17.83
CA PRO A 149 1.30 -9.80 19.21
C PRO A 149 0.08 -10.71 19.23
N ARG A 150 -0.76 -10.68 18.18
CA ARG A 150 -1.91 -11.57 18.01
C ARG A 150 -1.52 -12.85 17.26
N ASN A 151 -2.22 -13.94 17.59
CA ASN A 151 -2.06 -15.19 16.84
C ASN A 151 -2.58 -15.02 15.40
N PRO A 152 -1.71 -15.14 14.37
CA PRO A 152 -2.12 -14.97 12.98
C PRO A 152 -3.02 -16.11 12.47
N ALA A 153 -3.12 -17.25 13.17
CA ALA A 153 -3.98 -18.36 12.76
C ALA A 153 -5.47 -17.97 12.63
N ASN A 154 -5.88 -16.88 13.32
CA ASN A 154 -7.23 -16.34 13.25
C ASN A 154 -7.39 -15.27 12.16
N ALA A 155 -6.36 -15.01 11.38
CA ALA A 155 -6.47 -14.06 10.27
C ALA A 155 -7.08 -14.72 9.03
N GLU A 156 -7.98 -14.02 8.35
CA GLU A 156 -8.55 -14.43 7.07
C GLU A 156 -7.55 -14.27 5.93
N SER A 157 -6.71 -13.25 6.01
CA SER A 157 -5.72 -12.93 4.99
C SER A 157 -4.55 -12.14 5.57
N ALA A 158 -3.40 -12.26 4.90
CA ALA A 158 -2.21 -11.50 5.21
C ALA A 158 -1.55 -11.01 3.91
N ARG A 159 -0.95 -9.82 3.96
CA ARG A 159 -0.15 -9.26 2.87
C ARG A 159 1.14 -8.67 3.37
N LEU A 160 2.20 -8.89 2.62
CA LEU A 160 3.45 -8.15 2.75
C LEU A 160 3.39 -6.91 1.86
N MET A 161 3.73 -5.78 2.44
CA MET A 161 3.94 -4.53 1.71
C MET A 161 5.38 -4.10 1.87
N ILE A 162 6.08 -3.90 0.76
CA ILE A 162 7.49 -3.55 0.75
C ILE A 162 7.84 -2.70 -0.48
N ARG A 163 8.70 -1.71 -0.28
CA ARG A 163 9.32 -0.96 -1.37
C ARG A 163 10.78 -1.37 -1.48
N ILE A 164 11.21 -1.62 -2.69
CA ILE A 164 12.59 -1.98 -2.99
C ILE A 164 13.12 -1.14 -4.15
N TRP A 165 14.43 -0.99 -4.20
CA TRP A 165 15.14 -0.74 -5.43
C TRP A 165 15.60 -2.10 -5.97
N ASP A 166 15.13 -2.44 -7.17
CA ASP A 166 15.34 -3.75 -7.78
C ASP A 166 16.52 -3.70 -8.75
N GLY A 167 17.70 -3.99 -8.23
CA GLY A 167 18.91 -4.22 -9.05
C GLY A 167 19.12 -5.68 -9.43
N GLY A 168 18.31 -6.58 -8.86
CA GLY A 168 18.27 -8.00 -9.18
C GLY A 168 18.65 -8.93 -8.04
N GLU A 169 18.03 -10.09 -8.07
CA GLU A 169 18.29 -11.23 -7.16
C GLU A 169 19.53 -12.04 -7.57
N GLY A 170 20.03 -11.82 -8.77
CA GLY A 170 21.10 -12.63 -9.34
C GLY A 170 20.60 -14.01 -9.76
N THR A 171 21.32 -15.08 -9.38
CA THR A 171 20.95 -16.47 -9.68
C THR A 171 20.18 -17.14 -8.53
N VAL A 172 19.95 -16.44 -7.42
CA VAL A 172 19.21 -16.97 -6.28
C VAL A 172 17.72 -17.08 -6.60
N THR A 173 17.18 -18.29 -6.58
CA THR A 173 15.77 -18.58 -6.92
C THR A 173 14.80 -18.26 -5.79
N GLU A 174 15.27 -18.29 -4.54
CA GLU A 174 14.47 -18.02 -3.35
C GLU A 174 15.07 -16.84 -2.57
N HIS A 175 15.18 -15.70 -3.24
CA HIS A 175 15.87 -14.51 -2.75
C HIS A 175 15.18 -13.82 -1.58
N PHE A 176 13.89 -14.07 -1.37
CA PHE A 176 13.12 -13.50 -0.26
C PHE A 176 12.31 -14.58 0.45
N LYS A 177 12.38 -14.62 1.78
CA LYS A 177 11.66 -15.60 2.60
C LYS A 177 11.01 -14.96 3.82
N ILE A 178 9.83 -15.47 4.18
CA ILE A 178 9.17 -15.18 5.45
C ILE A 178 9.16 -16.50 6.25
N ASN A 179 9.82 -16.52 7.41
CA ASN A 179 9.97 -17.72 8.25
C ASN A 179 10.49 -18.95 7.46
N GLY A 180 11.35 -18.73 6.47
CA GLY A 180 11.92 -19.79 5.61
C GLY A 180 11.07 -20.14 4.39
N HIS A 181 9.84 -19.61 4.24
CA HIS A 181 8.98 -19.82 3.08
C HIS A 181 9.27 -18.78 2.01
N PRO A 182 9.47 -19.18 0.74
CA PRO A 182 9.85 -18.26 -0.33
C PRO A 182 8.67 -17.40 -0.82
N TYR A 183 8.99 -16.16 -1.19
CA TYR A 183 8.08 -15.20 -1.79
C TYR A 183 8.81 -14.37 -2.85
N SER A 184 8.10 -13.93 -3.87
CA SER A 184 8.65 -13.02 -4.88
C SER A 184 8.32 -11.58 -4.50
N ILE A 185 9.33 -10.72 -4.44
CA ILE A 185 9.20 -9.28 -4.13
C ILE A 185 9.76 -8.38 -5.22
N THR A 186 10.43 -8.94 -6.23
CA THR A 186 11.01 -8.20 -7.35
C THR A 186 10.04 -8.08 -8.52
N SER A 187 10.34 -7.18 -9.44
CA SER A 187 9.67 -7.11 -10.74
C SER A 187 10.04 -8.28 -11.67
N GLY A 188 11.09 -9.02 -11.32
CA GLY A 188 11.67 -10.06 -12.16
C GLY A 188 12.49 -9.55 -13.35
N SER A 189 12.68 -8.25 -13.47
CA SER A 189 13.34 -7.61 -14.62
C SER A 189 14.71 -7.00 -14.31
N ALA A 190 15.04 -6.83 -13.02
CA ALA A 190 16.28 -6.19 -12.53
C ALA A 190 16.59 -4.85 -13.25
N ASN A 191 15.57 -4.04 -13.45
CA ASN A 191 15.65 -2.82 -14.26
C ASN A 191 16.24 -1.61 -13.52
N HIS A 192 16.80 -1.80 -12.33
CA HIS A 192 17.29 -0.72 -11.48
C HIS A 192 16.18 0.32 -11.17
N ASP A 193 14.97 -0.17 -10.96
CA ASP A 193 13.80 0.67 -10.73
C ASP A 193 13.26 0.53 -9.29
N LEU A 194 12.48 1.49 -8.90
CA LEU A 194 11.74 1.44 -7.65
C LEU A 194 10.49 0.58 -7.84
N VAL A 195 10.39 -0.47 -7.06
CA VAL A 195 9.26 -1.41 -7.09
C VAL A 195 8.53 -1.35 -5.75
N PHE A 196 7.23 -1.12 -5.82
CA PHE A 196 6.33 -1.38 -4.70
C PHE A 196 5.70 -2.76 -4.91
N THR A 197 5.81 -3.59 -3.91
CA THR A 197 5.29 -4.95 -3.93
C THR A 197 4.25 -5.13 -2.83
N ASN A 198 3.11 -5.68 -3.22
CA ASN A 198 2.01 -6.07 -2.35
C ASN A 198 1.75 -7.57 -2.58
N VAL A 199 2.34 -8.40 -1.75
CA VAL A 199 2.36 -9.86 -1.91
C VAL A 199 1.39 -10.51 -0.94
N GLU A 200 0.54 -11.40 -1.45
CA GLU A 200 -0.27 -12.25 -0.60
C GLU A 200 0.62 -13.22 0.19
N VAL A 201 0.43 -13.25 1.51
CA VAL A 201 1.18 -14.10 2.42
C VAL A 201 0.26 -15.20 2.96
N ASN A 202 0.70 -16.45 2.86
CA ASN A 202 -0.02 -17.53 3.47
C ASN A 202 0.04 -17.39 5.00
N VAL A 203 -1.12 -17.22 5.63
CA VAL A 203 -1.25 -17.05 7.08
C VAL A 203 -0.56 -18.17 7.86
N LYS A 204 -0.54 -19.41 7.34
CA LYS A 204 0.12 -20.56 7.95
C LYS A 204 1.66 -20.44 8.01
N HIS A 205 2.24 -19.54 7.24
CA HIS A 205 3.68 -19.23 7.28
C HIS A 205 4.04 -18.20 8.36
N LEU A 206 3.02 -17.62 9.02
CA LEU A 206 3.18 -16.66 10.11
C LEU A 206 2.97 -17.32 11.46
N LYS A 207 3.54 -16.71 12.50
CA LYS A 207 3.37 -17.16 13.89
C LYS A 207 3.20 -15.98 14.84
N ALA A 208 2.63 -16.22 16.00
CA ALA A 208 2.63 -15.23 17.08
C ALA A 208 4.09 -14.95 17.51
N GLY A 209 4.36 -13.70 17.89
CA GLY A 209 5.71 -13.24 18.20
C GLY A 209 6.52 -12.91 16.94
N ALA A 210 7.82 -13.13 17.00
CA ALA A 210 8.78 -12.71 16.00
C ALA A 210 8.68 -13.52 14.69
N ASN A 211 8.46 -12.83 13.58
CA ASN A 211 8.48 -13.36 12.22
C ASN A 211 9.70 -12.81 11.49
N THR A 212 10.53 -13.68 10.95
CA THR A 212 11.77 -13.31 10.28
C THR A 212 11.54 -13.15 8.78
N LEU A 213 11.96 -12.02 8.25
CA LEU A 213 12.00 -11.73 6.83
C LEU A 213 13.46 -11.74 6.40
N MET A 214 13.82 -12.57 5.45
CA MET A 214 15.18 -12.72 4.96
C MET A 214 15.25 -12.33 3.49
N LEU A 215 16.25 -11.52 3.16
CA LEU A 215 16.57 -11.13 1.80
C LEU A 215 17.99 -11.60 1.48
N LEU A 216 18.14 -12.22 0.33
CA LEU A 216 19.41 -12.69 -0.21
C LEU A 216 19.48 -12.39 -1.70
N SER A 217 20.57 -11.77 -2.12
CA SER A 217 20.93 -11.63 -3.53
C SER A 217 22.38 -12.07 -3.71
N ASP A 218 22.74 -12.68 -4.82
CA ASP A 218 24.11 -13.11 -5.07
C ASP A 218 24.87 -12.20 -6.05
N THR A 219 24.29 -11.07 -6.44
CA THR A 219 24.98 -10.09 -7.27
C THR A 219 26.02 -9.31 -6.48
N GLN A 220 27.17 -9.04 -7.10
CA GLN A 220 28.20 -8.15 -6.52
C GLN A 220 27.79 -6.68 -6.61
N HIS A 221 27.05 -6.35 -7.67
CA HIS A 221 26.55 -5.01 -7.97
C HIS A 221 25.05 -5.06 -8.17
N HIS A 222 24.37 -3.96 -7.87
CA HIS A 222 22.95 -3.80 -8.17
C HIS A 222 22.06 -4.92 -7.60
N GLY A 223 22.30 -5.30 -6.34
CA GLY A 223 21.42 -6.21 -5.61
C GLY A 223 20.05 -5.59 -5.30
N ILE A 224 19.44 -6.02 -4.22
CA ILE A 224 18.12 -5.53 -3.80
C ILE A 224 18.31 -4.64 -2.57
N GLU A 225 17.75 -3.44 -2.64
CA GLU A 225 17.69 -2.50 -1.50
C GLU A 225 16.26 -2.35 -1.01
N VAL A 226 16.05 -2.54 0.29
CA VAL A 226 14.76 -2.27 0.91
C VAL A 226 14.70 -0.82 1.34
N LEU A 227 13.65 -0.14 0.92
CA LEU A 227 13.43 1.27 1.21
C LEU A 227 12.51 1.45 2.42
N LEU A 228 12.54 2.64 3.01
CA LEU A 228 11.62 2.99 4.09
C LEU A 228 10.15 2.88 3.62
N PRO A 229 9.25 2.47 4.51
CA PRO A 229 9.40 2.18 5.93
C PRO A 229 10.00 0.81 6.25
N GLY A 230 10.41 0.03 5.27
CA GLY A 230 10.78 -1.36 5.38
C GLY A 230 9.62 -2.29 5.07
N PRO A 231 9.78 -3.60 5.22
CA PRO A 231 8.69 -4.53 5.07
C PRO A 231 7.66 -4.35 6.18
N CYS A 232 6.37 -4.41 5.80
CA CYS A 232 5.25 -4.37 6.73
C CYS A 232 4.31 -5.53 6.42
N LEU A 233 3.67 -6.09 7.45
CA LEU A 233 2.62 -7.09 7.29
C LEU A 233 1.26 -6.44 7.59
N LEU A 234 0.30 -6.63 6.68
CA LEU A 234 -1.11 -6.33 6.89
C LEU A 234 -1.83 -7.65 7.15
N LEU A 235 -2.54 -7.74 8.26
CA LEU A 235 -3.38 -8.88 8.59
C LEU A 235 -4.83 -8.44 8.76
N ARG A 236 -5.73 -9.18 8.12
CA ARG A 236 -7.17 -9.03 8.31
C ARG A 236 -7.65 -10.23 9.14
N TYR A 237 -8.20 -9.95 10.31
CA TYR A 237 -8.77 -10.95 11.20
C TYR A 237 -10.25 -11.13 10.93
N ASP A 238 -10.77 -12.32 11.26
CA ASP A 238 -12.19 -12.61 11.09
C ASP A 238 -13.06 -11.59 11.84
N LYS A 239 -14.14 -11.14 11.18
CA LYS A 239 -15.12 -10.21 11.77
C LYS A 239 -15.84 -10.80 12.99
N THR A 240 -15.86 -12.12 13.10
CA THR A 240 -16.52 -12.85 14.18
C THR A 240 -15.60 -13.21 15.33
N ALA A 241 -14.29 -13.14 15.15
CA ALA A 241 -13.35 -13.34 16.24
C ALA A 241 -13.54 -12.21 17.25
N LYS A 242 -14.25 -12.46 18.33
CA LYS A 242 -14.28 -11.57 19.49
C LYS A 242 -12.83 -11.28 19.87
N LEU A 243 -12.54 -10.00 20.09
CA LEU A 243 -11.31 -9.57 20.74
C LEU A 243 -11.23 -10.30 22.09
N GLU A 244 -10.57 -11.44 22.14
CA GLU A 244 -10.08 -12.01 23.37
C GLU A 244 -8.90 -11.10 23.76
N LEU A 245 -9.25 -10.08 24.53
CA LEU A 245 -8.29 -9.25 25.26
C LEU A 245 -7.85 -10.11 26.45
N ASP A 246 -6.66 -10.72 26.36
CA ASP A 246 -5.92 -11.23 27.49
C ASP A 246 -5.30 -10.07 28.29
#